data_085eea58e8a43fd9e8ecc6e3d8a13ecc
#
_entry.id   085eea58e8a43fd9e8ecc6e3d8a13ecc
#
_cell.length_a   1.000
_cell.length_b   1.000
_cell.length_c   1.000
_cell.angle_alpha   90.00
_cell.angle_beta   90.00
_cell.angle_gamma   90.00
#
_symmetry.space_group_name_H-M   'P 1'
#
loop_
_entity.id
_entity.type
_entity.pdbx_description
1 polymer ?
#
loop_
_entity_poly.entity_id
_entity_poly.type
_entity_poly.pdbx_seq_one_letter_code
_entity_poly.pdbx_strand_id
1 'polypeptide(L)'
;MAKNKSSVTNKKTLMLSINADNPQQRLINRVCTVLEEGGVIVYPTDTFYGIGCNLFNKKGIQLIYRLKNRPLKKPFSFLCDSLKELSRYALVSNYAYKTMKRLLPGPYTFILEGTRMVPKIMLTRRKTVGIRVPDNKICLAILRTFGRPIISTSAVFDDPQSIKEAYGSFLDVIIDGGVLYQSPSSVVSLIDDIPEVIREGKGDVSSFR
;
A
#
# COMPACT_ATOMS: atom_id res chain seq x y z
N MET A 1 39.89 -4.77 -14.31
CA MET A 1 38.65 -4.94 -13.56
C MET A 1 37.95 -3.59 -13.45
N ALA A 2 37.04 -3.28 -14.35
CA ALA A 2 36.31 -2.02 -14.39
C ALA A 2 35.10 -2.10 -13.46
N LYS A 3 35.10 -1.28 -12.41
CA LYS A 3 33.93 -1.09 -11.54
C LYS A 3 32.88 -0.31 -12.31
N ASN A 4 31.81 -1.00 -12.69
CA ASN A 4 30.61 -0.38 -13.25
C ASN A 4 29.98 0.50 -12.17
N LYS A 5 30.28 1.80 -12.17
CA LYS A 5 29.54 2.83 -11.46
C LYS A 5 28.22 3.02 -12.20
N SER A 6 27.17 2.34 -11.75
CA SER A 6 25.81 2.70 -12.16
C SER A 6 25.59 4.17 -11.81
N SER A 7 25.37 5.00 -12.81
CA SER A 7 25.00 6.41 -12.66
C SER A 7 23.67 6.48 -11.88
N VAL A 8 23.75 6.80 -10.61
CA VAL A 8 22.60 7.25 -9.84
C VAL A 8 22.28 8.64 -10.40
N THR A 9 21.36 8.72 -11.32
CA THR A 9 20.75 9.97 -11.73
C THR A 9 20.17 10.60 -10.48
N ASN A 10 20.63 11.80 -10.14
CA ASN A 10 20.17 12.57 -8.97
C ASN A 10 18.74 13.04 -9.23
N LYS A 11 17.79 12.11 -9.15
CA LYS A 11 16.36 12.35 -9.40
C LYS A 11 15.80 13.13 -8.22
N LYS A 12 15.40 14.37 -8.46
CA LYS A 12 14.82 15.23 -7.41
C LYS A 12 13.41 14.70 -7.06
N THR A 13 13.26 14.19 -5.86
CA THR A 13 11.95 13.77 -5.32
C THR A 13 11.00 14.96 -5.21
N LEU A 14 9.83 14.83 -5.79
CA LEU A 14 8.80 15.85 -5.73
C LEU A 14 8.02 15.72 -4.41
N MET A 15 7.89 16.83 -3.67
CA MET A 15 6.95 16.92 -2.54
C MET A 15 5.68 17.63 -2.98
N LEU A 16 4.51 17.04 -2.65
CA LEU A 16 3.19 17.60 -2.94
C LEU A 16 2.40 17.70 -1.64
N SER A 17 2.11 18.91 -1.20
CA SER A 17 1.17 19.12 -0.10
C SER A 17 -0.25 19.01 -0.63
N ILE A 18 -1.02 18.06 -0.11
CA ILE A 18 -2.41 17.77 -0.50
C ILE A 18 -3.30 17.93 0.73
N ASN A 19 -4.36 18.70 0.59
CA ASN A 19 -5.32 18.89 1.67
C ASN A 19 -5.99 17.57 2.04
N ALA A 20 -5.93 17.18 3.32
CA ALA A 20 -6.43 15.90 3.80
C ALA A 20 -7.97 15.79 3.72
N ASP A 21 -8.68 16.90 3.88
CA ASP A 21 -10.14 16.93 3.86
C ASP A 21 -10.75 17.10 2.48
N ASN A 22 -10.03 17.83 1.60
CA ASN A 22 -10.46 18.10 0.23
C ASN A 22 -9.27 17.95 -0.73
N PRO A 23 -8.89 16.70 -1.12
CA PRO A 23 -7.77 16.45 -1.99
C PRO A 23 -7.95 17.10 -3.37
N GLN A 24 -6.99 17.97 -3.76
CA GLN A 24 -7.04 18.69 -5.02
C GLN A 24 -6.84 17.75 -6.21
N GLN A 25 -7.85 17.60 -7.07
CA GLN A 25 -7.84 16.66 -8.20
C GLN A 25 -6.63 16.84 -9.13
N ARG A 26 -6.19 18.09 -9.35
CA ARG A 26 -4.99 18.38 -10.15
C ARG A 26 -3.72 17.72 -9.59
N LEU A 27 -3.55 17.72 -8.25
CA LEU A 27 -2.42 17.09 -7.59
C LEU A 27 -2.55 15.57 -7.59
N ILE A 28 -3.76 15.04 -7.39
CA ILE A 28 -4.05 13.60 -7.51
C ILE A 28 -3.70 13.11 -8.92
N ASN A 29 -4.13 13.80 -9.97
CA ASN A 29 -3.80 13.45 -11.35
C ASN A 29 -2.28 13.40 -11.58
N ARG A 30 -1.52 14.35 -11.03
CA ARG A 30 -0.07 14.36 -11.12
C ARG A 30 0.57 13.13 -10.45
N VAL A 31 0.05 12.71 -9.29
CA VAL A 31 0.48 11.48 -8.62
C VAL A 31 0.18 10.25 -9.49
N CYS A 32 -1.01 10.20 -10.09
CA CYS A 32 -1.42 9.09 -10.96
C CYS A 32 -0.52 8.99 -12.20
N THR A 33 -0.15 10.12 -12.83
CA THR A 33 0.82 10.12 -13.95
C THR A 33 2.14 9.49 -13.53
N VAL A 34 2.68 9.84 -12.37
CA VAL A 34 3.91 9.22 -11.84
C VAL A 34 3.76 7.71 -11.64
N LEU A 35 2.60 7.25 -11.12
CA LEU A 35 2.33 5.82 -10.98
C LEU A 35 2.21 5.09 -12.33
N GLU A 36 1.64 5.74 -13.35
CA GLU A 36 1.53 5.21 -14.72
C GLU A 36 2.91 5.08 -15.38
N GLU A 37 3.78 6.05 -15.15
CA GLU A 37 5.18 6.04 -15.60
C GLU A 37 6.06 5.05 -14.83
N GLY A 38 5.49 4.35 -13.84
CA GLY A 38 6.18 3.33 -13.06
C GLY A 38 6.94 3.87 -11.84
N GLY A 39 6.61 5.06 -11.39
CA GLY A 39 7.21 5.69 -10.22
C GLY A 39 6.83 5.02 -8.90
N VAL A 40 7.64 5.30 -7.88
CA VAL A 40 7.42 4.92 -6.48
C VAL A 40 7.02 6.15 -5.69
N ILE A 41 5.91 6.07 -4.99
CA ILE A 41 5.33 7.18 -4.24
C ILE A 41 5.25 6.88 -2.75
N VAL A 42 5.19 7.96 -1.96
CA VAL A 42 4.80 7.94 -0.55
C VAL A 42 3.45 8.65 -0.41
N TYR A 43 2.55 8.04 0.35
CA TYR A 43 1.18 8.54 0.53
C TYR A 43 0.69 8.31 1.95
N PRO A 44 -0.15 9.23 2.49
CA PRO A 44 -0.74 9.08 3.82
C PRO A 44 -1.79 7.97 3.82
N THR A 45 -1.95 7.30 4.97
CA THR A 45 -3.06 6.37 5.24
C THR A 45 -3.68 6.67 6.61
N ASP A 46 -4.65 5.89 7.02
CA ASP A 46 -5.24 5.92 8.37
C ASP A 46 -4.36 5.26 9.45
N THR A 47 -3.15 4.79 9.07
CA THR A 47 -2.16 4.16 10.00
C THR A 47 -0.79 4.82 9.87
N PHE A 48 0.04 4.38 8.94
CA PHE A 48 1.36 4.94 8.62
C PHE A 48 1.34 5.60 7.25
N TYR A 49 2.35 6.41 6.95
CA TYR A 49 2.70 6.68 5.56
C TYR A 49 3.04 5.37 4.85
N GLY A 50 2.46 5.18 3.67
CA GLY A 50 2.73 4.05 2.80
C GLY A 50 3.79 4.39 1.76
N ILE A 51 4.70 3.44 1.46
CA ILE A 51 5.52 3.47 0.25
C ILE A 51 4.92 2.49 -0.72
N GLY A 52 4.70 2.90 -1.96
CA GLY A 52 4.07 2.03 -2.95
C GLY A 52 4.32 2.42 -4.39
N CYS A 53 3.91 1.53 -5.26
CA CYS A 53 3.91 1.69 -6.71
C CYS A 53 2.72 0.90 -7.30
N ASN A 54 2.48 1.04 -8.59
CA ASN A 54 1.50 0.21 -9.29
C ASN A 54 1.75 -1.28 -9.03
N LEU A 55 0.70 -2.02 -8.65
CA LEU A 55 0.73 -3.47 -8.38
C LEU A 55 1.37 -4.28 -9.53
N PHE A 56 1.26 -3.82 -10.76
CA PHE A 56 1.79 -4.49 -11.94
C PHE A 56 3.20 -4.02 -12.35
N ASN A 57 3.77 -3.06 -11.64
CA ASN A 57 5.13 -2.57 -11.90
C ASN A 57 6.19 -3.41 -11.19
N LYS A 58 6.67 -4.46 -11.86
CA LYS A 58 7.70 -5.36 -11.32
C LYS A 58 8.98 -4.63 -10.89
N LYS A 59 9.42 -3.61 -11.64
CA LYS A 59 10.64 -2.83 -11.32
C LYS A 59 10.44 -2.02 -10.04
N GLY A 60 9.30 -1.33 -9.90
CA GLY A 60 8.93 -0.59 -8.68
C GLY A 60 8.83 -1.50 -7.46
N ILE A 61 8.18 -2.66 -7.61
CA ILE A 61 8.09 -3.67 -6.54
C ILE A 61 9.48 -4.10 -6.08
N GLN A 62 10.38 -4.46 -7.00
CA GLN A 62 11.75 -4.87 -6.69
C GLN A 62 12.55 -3.73 -6.01
N LEU A 63 12.34 -2.48 -6.43
CA LEU A 63 12.94 -1.31 -5.79
C LEU A 63 12.48 -1.20 -4.33
N ILE A 64 11.18 -1.34 -4.06
CA ILE A 64 10.61 -1.30 -2.71
C ILE A 64 11.16 -2.44 -1.85
N TYR A 65 11.31 -3.66 -2.39
CA TYR A 65 11.95 -4.77 -1.66
C TYR A 65 13.37 -4.44 -1.23
N ARG A 66 14.18 -3.87 -2.14
CA ARG A 66 15.56 -3.43 -1.83
C ARG A 66 15.56 -2.31 -0.79
N LEU A 67 14.71 -1.30 -0.96
CA LEU A 67 14.59 -0.18 -0.03
C LEU A 67 14.25 -0.63 1.39
N LYS A 68 13.38 -1.62 1.52
CA LYS A 68 12.94 -2.17 2.81
C LYS A 68 13.82 -3.32 3.33
N ASN A 69 14.88 -3.68 2.61
CA ASN A 69 15.73 -4.86 2.93
C ASN A 69 14.86 -6.10 3.28
N ARG A 70 13.79 -6.32 2.50
CA ARG A 70 12.78 -7.34 2.78
C ARG A 70 12.96 -8.55 1.87
N PRO A 71 12.95 -9.78 2.38
CA PRO A 71 13.05 -10.97 1.55
C PRO A 71 11.79 -11.15 0.69
N LEU A 72 11.97 -11.55 -0.58
CA LEU A 72 10.87 -11.77 -1.54
C LEU A 72 9.83 -12.82 -1.08
N LYS A 73 10.21 -13.70 -0.15
CA LYS A 73 9.30 -14.70 0.46
C LYS A 73 8.22 -14.08 1.35
N LYS A 74 8.37 -12.79 1.74
CA LYS A 74 7.41 -12.05 2.56
C LYS A 74 6.76 -10.95 1.71
N PRO A 75 5.72 -11.26 0.91
CA PRO A 75 5.09 -10.27 0.04
C PRO A 75 4.54 -9.09 0.83
N PHE A 76 4.44 -7.94 0.17
CA PHE A 76 3.74 -6.77 0.69
C PHE A 76 2.24 -6.96 0.55
N SER A 77 1.46 -6.18 1.30
CA SER A 77 0.04 -5.98 1.01
C SER A 77 -0.12 -4.96 -0.12
N PHE A 78 -1.33 -4.84 -0.64
CA PHE A 78 -1.70 -3.77 -1.56
C PHE A 78 -3.05 -3.18 -1.18
N LEU A 79 -3.29 -1.97 -1.65
CA LEU A 79 -4.48 -1.18 -1.38
C LEU A 79 -5.42 -1.23 -2.58
N CYS A 80 -6.72 -1.35 -2.28
CA CYS A 80 -7.82 -1.15 -3.20
C CYS A 80 -8.68 0.03 -2.75
N ASP A 81 -9.47 0.61 -3.65
CA ASP A 81 -10.38 1.72 -3.34
C ASP A 81 -11.68 1.26 -2.67
N SER A 82 -12.04 0.00 -2.84
CA SER A 82 -13.33 -0.56 -2.41
C SER A 82 -13.30 -2.07 -2.29
N LEU A 83 -14.33 -2.65 -1.66
CA LEU A 83 -14.54 -4.11 -1.63
C LEU A 83 -14.78 -4.69 -3.03
N LYS A 84 -15.44 -3.94 -3.93
CA LYS A 84 -15.65 -4.34 -5.32
C LYS A 84 -14.33 -4.51 -6.06
N GLU A 85 -13.41 -3.55 -5.89
CA GLU A 85 -12.06 -3.64 -6.46
C GLU A 85 -11.27 -4.81 -5.83
N LEU A 86 -11.33 -4.95 -4.50
CA LEU A 86 -10.66 -6.02 -3.75
C LEU A 86 -11.05 -7.41 -4.28
N SER A 87 -12.35 -7.66 -4.54
CA SER A 87 -12.86 -8.95 -5.00
C SER A 87 -12.34 -9.39 -6.39
N ARG A 88 -11.74 -8.50 -7.15
CA ARG A 88 -11.04 -8.86 -8.40
C ARG A 88 -9.72 -9.58 -8.14
N TYR A 89 -9.07 -9.29 -7.01
CA TYR A 89 -7.72 -9.77 -6.66
C TYR A 89 -7.71 -10.86 -5.61
N ALA A 90 -8.82 -11.07 -4.91
CA ALA A 90 -8.94 -12.13 -3.91
C ALA A 90 -10.25 -12.90 -4.06
N LEU A 91 -10.22 -14.19 -3.67
CA LEU A 91 -11.43 -14.99 -3.50
C LEU A 91 -12.10 -14.55 -2.19
N VAL A 92 -13.34 -14.09 -2.32
CA VAL A 92 -14.11 -13.52 -1.21
C VAL A 92 -15.36 -14.34 -1.00
N SER A 93 -15.40 -15.11 0.09
CA SER A 93 -16.60 -15.83 0.50
C SER A 93 -17.68 -14.88 1.04
N ASN A 94 -18.88 -15.38 1.25
CA ASN A 94 -19.95 -14.60 1.88
C ASN A 94 -19.60 -14.18 3.32
N TYR A 95 -18.91 -15.04 4.06
CA TYR A 95 -18.43 -14.72 5.41
C TYR A 95 -17.38 -13.60 5.39
N ALA A 96 -16.34 -13.76 4.57
CA ALA A 96 -15.30 -12.77 4.41
C ALA A 96 -15.87 -11.42 3.94
N TYR A 97 -16.83 -11.43 2.98
CA TYR A 97 -17.48 -10.21 2.53
C TYR A 97 -18.23 -9.48 3.65
N LYS A 98 -19.08 -10.20 4.40
CA LYS A 98 -19.84 -9.60 5.52
C LYS A 98 -18.92 -9.05 6.59
N THR A 99 -17.83 -9.74 6.90
CA THR A 99 -16.81 -9.32 7.86
C THR A 99 -16.11 -8.05 7.40
N MET A 100 -15.57 -8.04 6.19
CA MET A 100 -14.86 -6.90 5.63
C MET A 100 -15.75 -5.67 5.43
N LYS A 101 -17.02 -5.86 5.05
CA LYS A 101 -17.98 -4.76 4.83
C LYS A 101 -18.23 -3.93 6.11
N ARG A 102 -18.10 -4.52 7.30
CA ARG A 102 -18.25 -3.83 8.58
C ARG A 102 -17.02 -3.04 9.01
N LEU A 103 -15.84 -3.42 8.48
CA LEU A 103 -14.54 -2.97 8.97
C LEU A 103 -13.75 -2.14 7.95
N LEU A 104 -14.17 -2.14 6.69
CA LEU A 104 -13.53 -1.39 5.61
C LEU A 104 -14.46 -0.32 5.02
N PRO A 105 -13.94 0.88 4.69
CA PRO A 105 -12.54 1.31 4.84
C PRO A 105 -12.10 1.38 6.31
N GLY A 106 -10.82 1.04 6.58
CA GLY A 106 -10.32 1.09 7.96
C GLY A 106 -8.93 0.47 8.15
N PRO A 107 -8.47 0.44 9.42
CA PRO A 107 -7.12 0.06 9.78
C PRO A 107 -6.90 -1.47 9.81
N TYR A 108 -7.47 -2.19 8.85
CA TYR A 108 -7.35 -3.64 8.74
C TYR A 108 -6.68 -4.04 7.43
N THR A 109 -5.86 -5.08 7.50
CA THR A 109 -5.32 -5.81 6.35
C THR A 109 -5.85 -7.24 6.43
N PHE A 110 -6.61 -7.66 5.42
CA PHE A 110 -7.13 -9.02 5.36
C PHE A 110 -6.25 -9.89 4.49
N ILE A 111 -5.95 -11.10 4.98
CA ILE A 111 -5.25 -12.14 4.21
C ILE A 111 -6.30 -13.06 3.62
N LEU A 112 -6.29 -13.16 2.30
CA LEU A 112 -7.23 -13.92 1.48
C LEU A 112 -6.48 -14.75 0.44
N GLU A 113 -7.14 -15.73 -0.17
CA GLU A 113 -6.61 -16.41 -1.34
C GLU A 113 -6.62 -15.46 -2.54
N GLY A 114 -5.44 -15.33 -3.21
CA GLY A 114 -5.28 -14.45 -4.35
C GLY A 114 -5.82 -15.06 -5.64
N THR A 115 -6.47 -14.25 -6.47
CA THR A 115 -6.87 -14.64 -7.82
C THR A 115 -5.68 -14.65 -8.79
N ARG A 116 -5.91 -15.12 -10.02
CA ARG A 116 -4.91 -15.08 -11.11
C ARG A 116 -4.53 -13.66 -11.54
N MET A 117 -5.31 -12.64 -11.14
CA MET A 117 -5.03 -11.24 -11.40
C MET A 117 -3.83 -10.70 -10.60
N VAL A 118 -3.48 -11.36 -9.50
CA VAL A 118 -2.35 -10.93 -8.65
C VAL A 118 -1.02 -11.37 -9.26
N PRO A 119 -0.06 -10.45 -9.43
CA PRO A 119 1.27 -10.80 -9.91
C PRO A 119 1.96 -11.83 -8.98
N LYS A 120 2.62 -12.83 -9.55
CA LYS A 120 3.26 -13.93 -8.79
C LYS A 120 4.23 -13.44 -7.70
N ILE A 121 4.90 -12.30 -7.92
CA ILE A 121 5.82 -11.70 -6.94
C ILE A 121 5.11 -11.22 -5.67
N MET A 122 3.78 -11.02 -5.72
CA MET A 122 2.93 -10.57 -4.62
C MET A 122 2.21 -11.71 -3.90
N LEU A 123 2.36 -12.94 -4.37
CA LEU A 123 1.74 -14.11 -3.76
C LEU A 123 2.69 -14.78 -2.78
N THR A 124 2.15 -15.29 -1.67
CA THR A 124 2.83 -16.26 -0.81
C THR A 124 2.95 -17.61 -1.52
N ARG A 125 3.69 -18.56 -0.93
CA ARG A 125 3.70 -19.96 -1.41
C ARG A 125 2.31 -20.60 -1.40
N ARG A 126 1.44 -20.19 -0.45
CA ARG A 126 0.05 -20.64 -0.33
C ARG A 126 -0.92 -19.83 -1.21
N LYS A 127 -0.39 -19.01 -2.14
CA LYS A 127 -1.16 -18.14 -3.03
C LYS A 127 -2.06 -17.13 -2.29
N THR A 128 -1.68 -16.75 -1.07
CA THR A 128 -2.42 -15.74 -0.30
C THR A 128 -1.85 -14.35 -0.52
N VAL A 129 -2.69 -13.35 -0.33
CA VAL A 129 -2.40 -11.92 -0.45
C VAL A 129 -2.92 -11.15 0.76
N GLY A 130 -2.24 -10.08 1.13
CA GLY A 130 -2.74 -9.09 2.09
C GLY A 130 -3.35 -7.91 1.34
N ILE A 131 -4.62 -7.60 1.59
CA ILE A 131 -5.33 -6.51 0.94
C ILE A 131 -5.96 -5.60 1.99
N ARG A 132 -6.03 -4.30 1.67
CA ARG A 132 -6.61 -3.29 2.53
C ARG A 132 -7.39 -2.26 1.72
N VAL A 133 -8.45 -1.70 2.29
CA VAL A 133 -9.11 -0.46 1.84
C VAL A 133 -8.88 0.57 2.95
N PRO A 134 -7.98 1.57 2.75
CA PRO A 134 -7.61 2.52 3.79
C PRO A 134 -8.72 3.56 4.01
N ASP A 135 -8.91 4.00 5.25
CA ASP A 135 -9.79 5.14 5.57
C ASP A 135 -8.98 6.46 5.55
N ASN A 136 -8.60 6.88 4.36
CA ASN A 136 -7.88 8.14 4.14
C ASN A 136 -8.29 8.75 2.80
N LYS A 137 -8.79 9.98 2.83
CA LYS A 137 -9.36 10.65 1.65
C LYS A 137 -8.34 10.83 0.52
N ILE A 138 -7.09 11.19 0.83
CA ILE A 138 -6.02 11.35 -0.17
C ILE A 138 -5.72 10.00 -0.82
N CYS A 139 -5.50 8.96 -0.01
CA CYS A 139 -5.19 7.63 -0.50
C CYS A 139 -6.33 7.08 -1.38
N LEU A 140 -7.59 7.20 -0.93
CA LEU A 140 -8.76 6.78 -1.70
C LEU A 140 -8.92 7.57 -3.01
N ALA A 141 -8.65 8.89 -3.00
CA ALA A 141 -8.69 9.70 -4.21
C ALA A 141 -7.64 9.23 -5.24
N ILE A 142 -6.42 8.91 -4.79
CA ILE A 142 -5.38 8.35 -5.67
C ILE A 142 -5.83 7.00 -6.24
N LEU A 143 -6.29 6.06 -5.40
CA LEU A 143 -6.71 4.72 -5.83
C LEU A 143 -7.86 4.79 -6.85
N ARG A 144 -8.88 5.64 -6.60
CA ARG A 144 -10.03 5.83 -7.50
C ARG A 144 -9.63 6.44 -8.84
N THR A 145 -8.78 7.48 -8.82
CA THR A 145 -8.32 8.15 -10.04
C THR A 145 -7.38 7.27 -10.85
N PHE A 146 -6.48 6.54 -10.18
CA PHE A 146 -5.54 5.63 -10.82
C PHE A 146 -6.22 4.36 -11.36
N GLY A 147 -7.32 3.92 -10.73
CA GLY A 147 -8.12 2.77 -11.16
C GLY A 147 -7.41 1.42 -11.05
N ARG A 148 -6.34 1.33 -10.28
CA ARG A 148 -5.55 0.10 -10.06
C ARG A 148 -5.03 0.04 -8.62
N PRO A 149 -4.82 -1.16 -8.07
CA PRO A 149 -4.21 -1.30 -6.74
C PRO A 149 -2.78 -0.79 -6.69
N ILE A 150 -2.40 -0.31 -5.51
CA ILE A 150 -1.07 0.20 -5.19
C ILE A 150 -0.46 -0.69 -4.11
N ILE A 151 0.79 -1.12 -4.32
CA ILE A 151 1.59 -1.80 -3.28
C ILE A 151 1.63 -0.94 -2.03
N SER A 152 1.61 -1.58 -0.87
CA SER A 152 1.68 -0.87 0.41
C SER A 152 2.67 -1.52 1.37
N THR A 153 3.65 -0.73 1.78
CA THR A 153 4.50 -1.00 2.95
C THR A 153 4.68 0.28 3.74
N SER A 154 4.74 0.18 5.08
CA SER A 154 4.90 1.37 5.92
C SER A 154 6.24 2.06 5.69
N ALA A 155 6.25 3.40 5.69
CA ALA A 155 7.48 4.21 5.63
C ALA A 155 8.25 4.24 6.95
N VAL A 156 7.62 3.89 8.07
CA VAL A 156 8.18 3.87 9.44
C VAL A 156 8.41 5.27 10.04
N PHE A 157 8.13 6.33 9.32
CA PHE A 157 8.21 7.72 9.79
C PHE A 157 6.82 8.35 9.80
N ASP A 158 6.60 9.31 10.67
CA ASP A 158 5.31 10.00 10.90
C ASP A 158 5.18 11.29 10.08
N ASP A 159 6.30 11.81 9.59
CA ASP A 159 6.32 13.04 8.82
C ASP A 159 7.01 12.88 7.45
N PRO A 160 6.55 13.62 6.43
CA PRO A 160 7.06 13.53 5.09
C PRO A 160 8.52 13.96 4.92
N GLN A 161 9.01 14.86 5.77
CA GLN A 161 10.37 15.36 5.66
C GLN A 161 11.38 14.30 6.09
N SER A 162 11.15 13.61 7.20
CA SER A 162 11.96 12.47 7.65
C SER A 162 11.97 11.34 6.60
N ILE A 163 10.82 11.09 5.95
CA ILE A 163 10.75 10.12 4.84
C ILE A 163 11.62 10.55 3.67
N LYS A 164 11.61 11.83 3.32
CA LYS A 164 12.42 12.39 2.23
C LYS A 164 13.92 12.27 2.53
N GLU A 165 14.33 12.54 3.75
CA GLU A 165 15.72 12.41 4.19
C GLU A 165 16.19 10.97 4.13
N ALA A 166 15.35 10.02 4.58
CA ALA A 166 15.69 8.60 4.61
C ALA A 166 15.65 7.91 3.24
N TYR A 167 14.68 8.26 2.40
CA TYR A 167 14.35 7.48 1.19
C TYR A 167 14.27 8.31 -0.09
N GLY A 168 14.43 9.64 -0.02
CA GLY A 168 14.16 10.55 -1.14
C GLY A 168 14.81 10.15 -2.46
N SER A 169 16.08 9.69 -2.43
CA SER A 169 16.80 9.28 -3.66
C SER A 169 16.15 8.10 -4.42
N PHE A 170 15.23 7.38 -3.78
CA PHE A 170 14.52 6.22 -4.36
C PHE A 170 13.07 6.51 -4.73
N LEU A 171 12.56 7.68 -4.32
CA LEU A 171 11.16 8.05 -4.44
C LEU A 171 10.95 9.09 -5.53
N ASP A 172 9.84 8.99 -6.24
CA ASP A 172 9.45 9.95 -7.27
C ASP A 172 8.59 11.08 -6.70
N VAL A 173 7.63 10.73 -5.85
CA VAL A 173 6.72 11.67 -5.18
C VAL A 173 6.56 11.31 -3.71
N ILE A 174 6.57 12.33 -2.87
CA ILE A 174 6.13 12.26 -1.48
C ILE A 174 4.91 13.17 -1.33
N ILE A 175 3.81 12.59 -0.92
CA ILE A 175 2.57 13.32 -0.65
C ILE A 175 2.57 13.71 0.81
N ASP A 176 2.60 15.02 1.06
CA ASP A 176 2.46 15.58 2.39
C ASP A 176 0.97 15.76 2.71
N GLY A 177 0.46 14.92 3.59
CA GLY A 177 -0.90 14.97 4.17
C GLY A 177 -0.90 15.33 5.65
N GLY A 178 0.22 15.89 6.16
CA GLY A 178 0.42 16.22 7.59
C GLY A 178 1.07 15.09 8.39
N VAL A 179 1.22 15.31 9.68
CA VAL A 179 1.78 14.34 10.62
C VAL A 179 0.77 13.23 10.91
N LEU A 180 1.22 11.97 10.87
CA LEU A 180 0.38 10.81 11.19
C LEU A 180 0.84 10.18 12.52
N TYR A 181 -0.09 9.96 13.44
CA TYR A 181 0.17 9.18 14.64
C TYR A 181 0.28 7.70 14.28
N GLN A 182 1.46 7.14 14.51
CA GLN A 182 1.81 5.80 14.05
C GLN A 182 1.13 4.70 14.86
N SER A 183 0.34 3.89 14.18
CA SER A 183 -0.13 2.61 14.69
C SER A 183 -0.31 1.65 13.51
N PRO A 184 0.20 0.42 13.56
CA PRO A 184 0.07 -0.51 12.45
C PRO A 184 -1.39 -0.93 12.25
N SER A 185 -1.75 -1.36 11.02
CA SER A 185 -3.04 -2.02 10.80
C SER A 185 -3.11 -3.35 11.53
N SER A 186 -4.27 -3.73 12.00
CA SER A 186 -4.52 -5.12 12.39
C SER A 186 -4.49 -6.01 11.15
N VAL A 187 -3.94 -7.22 11.29
CA VAL A 187 -3.86 -8.19 10.19
C VAL A 187 -4.65 -9.44 10.58
N VAL A 188 -5.66 -9.74 9.80
CA VAL A 188 -6.57 -10.88 10.05
C VAL A 188 -6.59 -11.76 8.80
N SER A 189 -6.34 -13.05 8.97
CA SER A 189 -6.56 -14.06 7.94
C SER A 189 -8.03 -14.45 7.94
N LEU A 190 -8.62 -14.56 6.75
CA LEU A 190 -9.98 -15.08 6.53
C LEU A 190 -9.95 -16.31 5.60
N ILE A 191 -8.83 -17.03 5.58
CA ILE A 191 -8.68 -18.26 4.81
C ILE A 191 -9.62 -19.33 5.36
N ASP A 192 -10.30 -20.04 4.47
CA ASP A 192 -11.24 -21.11 4.79
C ASP A 192 -12.39 -20.67 5.74
N ASP A 193 -12.70 -19.35 5.75
CA ASP A 193 -13.70 -18.73 6.63
C ASP A 193 -13.40 -18.88 8.15
N ILE A 194 -12.17 -19.22 8.48
CA ILE A 194 -11.67 -19.29 9.84
C ILE A 194 -10.85 -18.04 10.13
N PRO A 195 -11.35 -17.08 10.94
CA PRO A 195 -10.61 -15.88 11.26
C PRO A 195 -9.41 -16.19 12.17
N GLU A 196 -8.24 -15.69 11.78
CA GLU A 196 -7.01 -15.78 12.56
C GLU A 196 -6.37 -14.42 12.68
N VAL A 197 -6.15 -13.94 13.91
CA VAL A 197 -5.44 -12.67 14.16
C VAL A 197 -3.94 -12.89 14.04
N ILE A 198 -3.37 -12.44 12.92
CA ILE A 198 -1.92 -12.55 12.64
C ILE A 198 -1.15 -11.42 13.33
N ARG A 199 -1.76 -10.26 13.47
CA ARG A 199 -1.20 -9.10 14.18
C ARG A 199 -2.31 -8.21 14.70
N GLU A 200 -2.23 -7.85 15.97
CA GLU A 200 -3.02 -6.80 16.56
C GLU A 200 -2.39 -5.43 16.25
N GLY A 201 -3.22 -4.46 15.93
CA GLY A 201 -2.83 -3.10 15.60
C GLY A 201 -3.95 -2.10 15.92
N LYS A 202 -4.12 -1.06 15.10
CA LYS A 202 -5.12 0.00 15.34
C LYS A 202 -6.57 -0.50 15.25
N GLY A 203 -6.85 -1.50 14.42
CA GLY A 203 -8.20 -2.08 14.30
C GLY A 203 -8.50 -3.02 15.47
N ASP A 204 -9.69 -2.89 16.06
CA ASP A 204 -10.15 -3.79 17.12
C ASP A 204 -10.30 -5.23 16.60
N VAL A 205 -9.68 -6.18 17.27
CA VAL A 205 -9.69 -7.61 16.92
C VAL A 205 -10.51 -8.48 17.86
N SER A 206 -11.23 -7.90 18.82
CA SER A 206 -12.02 -8.61 19.82
C SER A 206 -13.06 -9.56 19.21
N SER A 207 -13.65 -9.17 18.07
CA SER A 207 -14.64 -9.97 17.34
C SER A 207 -14.06 -11.18 16.58
N PHE A 208 -12.73 -11.36 16.60
CA PHE A 208 -12.01 -12.47 15.94
C PHE A 208 -11.37 -13.46 16.94
N ARG A 209 -11.63 -13.27 18.22
CA ARG A 209 -11.15 -14.11 19.34
C ARG A 209 -12.23 -15.02 19.87
#